data_8894176057045def331830f20bb10758
#
_entry.id   8894176057045def331830f20bb10758
#
_cell.length_a   1.000
_cell.length_b   1.000
_cell.length_c   1.000
_cell.angle_alpha   90.00
_cell.angle_beta   90.00
_cell.angle_gamma   90.00
#
_symmetry.space_group_name_H-M   'P 1'
#
loop_
_entity.id
_entity.type
_entity.pdbx_description
1 polymer ?
#
loop_
_entity_poly.entity_id
_entity_poly.type
_entity_poly.pdbx_seq_one_letter_code
_entity_poly.pdbx_strand_id
1 'polypeptide(L)'
;MANKITLTAQDGSTVEFYDEIKAQGGVKDVYFSTDKTYVVAFYRKPINANDKARINDIVNVHRNRIFTNDVVGHYWSAFFAWPTNIVEWKGLTGIVMPFYDKKFFFSGVADSWPFIKNGQEKNGKWFSSAKLINRFVPADQKGSFLDRLHMCLKIARAMRRLHAAGLAHSDLSYNNVLVDPLSGNACIIDCDGLVVPHKFPPEVVGTPGFIAPEVLATKALKIDDPKKNLPKIETDRHALAVLIYTFLLNRHPLDGGKVWDVDDPQKDDDMRYGSKALFIEHPTDKTNKVKVDQLAKSQLPQGDPSKMPYTICGPYLKELFDKAFIDGLHNPSVCPTALQWEEALVKTCDLVQPCQNPKCEAHWYVFDNTTKPRCPFCGTEYKGQLPILNFYYAPSHGKYISENYRLMVYDKQTLYKWHSNNLVPCNEKTSIEDKKPVGDFHFFNGQWILINRRLPDMYDATDKKPIGIGQYVPLAEGRQILLDKGQGGRLIVVQLVKS
;
A
#
# COMPACT_ATOMS: atom_id res chain seq x y z
N MET A 1 20.48 -36.45 -9.75
CA MET A 1 20.63 -35.47 -8.66
C MET A 1 21.05 -34.15 -9.30
N ALA A 2 20.51 -33.02 -8.86
CA ALA A 2 20.98 -31.72 -9.36
C ALA A 2 22.43 -31.47 -8.96
N ASN A 3 23.25 -30.96 -9.88
CA ASN A 3 24.66 -30.68 -9.61
C ASN A 3 24.78 -29.36 -8.83
N LYS A 4 25.70 -29.34 -7.87
CA LYS A 4 26.09 -28.11 -7.17
C LYS A 4 26.97 -27.28 -8.09
N ILE A 5 26.61 -26.02 -8.30
CA ILE A 5 27.39 -25.04 -9.04
C ILE A 5 27.94 -24.02 -8.06
N THR A 6 29.19 -23.66 -8.21
CA THR A 6 29.89 -22.63 -7.42
C THR A 6 30.43 -21.57 -8.36
N LEU A 7 30.08 -20.31 -8.12
CA LEU A 7 30.51 -19.16 -8.92
C LEU A 7 31.10 -18.08 -8.00
N THR A 8 31.92 -17.21 -8.58
CA THR A 8 32.37 -15.98 -7.93
C THR A 8 31.46 -14.82 -8.38
N ALA A 9 30.85 -14.13 -7.47
CA ALA A 9 30.04 -12.97 -7.74
C ALA A 9 30.88 -11.71 -8.01
N GLN A 10 30.26 -10.65 -8.47
CA GLN A 10 30.96 -9.40 -8.84
C GLN A 10 31.72 -8.75 -7.68
N ASP A 11 31.23 -8.87 -6.44
CA ASP A 11 31.89 -8.37 -5.23
C ASP A 11 32.98 -9.32 -4.68
N GLY A 12 33.26 -10.43 -5.37
CA GLY A 12 34.22 -11.45 -4.96
C GLY A 12 33.66 -12.54 -4.02
N SER A 13 32.40 -12.43 -3.61
CA SER A 13 31.76 -13.45 -2.76
C SER A 13 31.45 -14.73 -3.54
N THR A 14 31.37 -15.86 -2.82
CA THR A 14 31.03 -17.16 -3.39
C THR A 14 29.52 -17.34 -3.43
N VAL A 15 29.00 -17.75 -4.60
CA VAL A 15 27.58 -18.04 -4.83
C VAL A 15 27.44 -19.51 -5.19
N GLU A 16 26.63 -20.26 -4.44
CA GLU A 16 26.41 -21.69 -4.63
C GLU A 16 24.92 -21.98 -4.83
N PHE A 17 24.60 -22.75 -5.86
CA PHE A 17 23.22 -23.15 -6.16
C PHE A 17 23.17 -24.53 -6.81
N TYR A 18 21.97 -25.12 -6.89
CA TYR A 18 21.74 -26.35 -7.62
C TYR A 18 21.34 -26.06 -9.08
N ASP A 19 21.94 -26.80 -10.05
CA ASP A 19 21.59 -26.73 -11.47
C ASP A 19 20.25 -27.42 -11.75
N GLU A 20 19.20 -26.84 -11.14
CA GLU A 20 17.80 -27.27 -11.28
C GLU A 20 16.90 -26.04 -11.21
N ILE A 21 16.20 -25.77 -12.32
CA ILE A 21 15.26 -24.66 -12.39
C ILE A 21 14.10 -24.92 -11.42
N LYS A 22 13.89 -24.01 -10.46
CA LYS A 22 12.84 -24.09 -9.45
C LYS A 22 11.63 -23.24 -9.81
N ALA A 23 11.83 -22.15 -10.54
CA ALA A 23 10.75 -21.30 -11.03
C ALA A 23 11.19 -20.63 -12.34
N GLN A 24 10.20 -20.23 -13.14
CA GLN A 24 10.43 -19.51 -14.39
C GLN A 24 9.59 -18.24 -14.41
N GLY A 25 10.24 -17.09 -14.48
CA GLY A 25 9.62 -15.79 -14.73
C GLY A 25 9.47 -15.50 -16.23
N GLY A 26 9.03 -14.29 -16.57
CA GLY A 26 8.91 -13.84 -17.98
C GLY A 26 10.22 -13.98 -18.78
N VAL A 27 11.35 -13.58 -18.19
CA VAL A 27 12.65 -13.51 -18.87
C VAL A 27 13.79 -14.21 -18.12
N LYS A 28 13.54 -14.73 -16.90
CA LYS A 28 14.56 -15.32 -16.03
C LYS A 28 14.17 -16.74 -15.57
N ASP A 29 15.17 -17.59 -15.40
CA ASP A 29 15.09 -18.89 -14.75
C ASP A 29 15.68 -18.78 -13.34
N VAL A 30 14.99 -19.31 -12.35
CA VAL A 30 15.31 -19.16 -10.91
C VAL A 30 15.86 -20.47 -10.36
N TYR A 31 16.99 -20.38 -9.69
CA TYR A 31 17.70 -21.47 -9.01
C TYR A 31 17.82 -21.19 -7.52
N PHE A 32 17.68 -22.22 -6.68
CA PHE A 32 17.81 -22.07 -5.25
C PHE A 32 19.26 -22.28 -4.81
N SER A 33 19.72 -21.42 -3.90
CA SER A 33 20.98 -21.64 -3.20
C SER A 33 20.98 -22.96 -2.45
N THR A 34 22.19 -23.51 -2.23
CA THR A 34 22.35 -24.81 -1.55
C THR A 34 21.83 -24.81 -0.12
N ASP A 35 21.88 -23.66 0.56
CA ASP A 35 21.40 -23.42 1.92
C ASP A 35 19.98 -22.82 1.99
N LYS A 36 19.38 -22.52 0.82
CA LYS A 36 18.06 -21.87 0.70
C LYS A 36 17.96 -20.51 1.39
N THR A 37 19.03 -19.75 1.42
CA THR A 37 19.03 -18.38 1.96
C THR A 37 18.83 -17.31 0.88
N TYR A 38 19.15 -17.63 -0.37
CA TYR A 38 18.97 -16.77 -1.52
C TYR A 38 18.58 -17.56 -2.78
N VAL A 39 18.17 -16.86 -3.81
CA VAL A 39 17.97 -17.40 -5.15
C VAL A 39 18.93 -16.74 -6.13
N VAL A 40 19.25 -17.44 -7.23
CA VAL A 40 19.96 -16.89 -8.37
C VAL A 40 19.02 -16.93 -9.56
N ALA A 41 18.73 -15.78 -10.14
CA ALA A 41 17.85 -15.64 -11.29
C ALA A 41 18.68 -15.27 -12.54
N PHE A 42 18.83 -16.21 -13.48
CA PHE A 42 19.58 -16.01 -14.73
C PHE A 42 18.64 -15.55 -15.84
N TYR A 43 19.04 -14.49 -16.55
CA TYR A 43 18.38 -14.11 -17.80
C TYR A 43 18.55 -15.22 -18.84
N ARG A 44 17.45 -15.61 -19.52
CA ARG A 44 17.47 -16.71 -20.53
C ARG A 44 18.23 -16.34 -21.81
N LYS A 45 18.49 -15.06 -22.03
CA LYS A 45 19.24 -14.54 -23.16
C LYS A 45 20.32 -13.58 -22.67
N PRO A 46 21.43 -13.46 -23.37
CA PRO A 46 22.40 -12.41 -23.06
C PRO A 46 21.73 -11.04 -23.08
N ILE A 47 21.95 -10.24 -22.06
CA ILE A 47 21.49 -8.86 -21.97
C ILE A 47 22.50 -7.91 -22.56
N ASN A 48 22.03 -6.78 -23.09
CA ASN A 48 22.89 -5.77 -23.72
C ASN A 48 23.73 -4.99 -22.69
N ALA A 49 24.67 -4.17 -23.15
CA ALA A 49 25.57 -3.41 -22.28
C ALA A 49 24.84 -2.38 -21.40
N ASN A 50 23.78 -1.77 -21.92
CA ASN A 50 22.98 -0.80 -21.16
C ASN A 50 22.24 -1.46 -20.02
N ASP A 51 21.64 -2.64 -20.23
CA ASP A 51 20.97 -3.39 -19.18
C ASP A 51 21.95 -3.89 -18.13
N LYS A 52 23.14 -4.37 -18.53
CA LYS A 52 24.21 -4.72 -17.58
C LYS A 52 24.60 -3.52 -16.72
N ALA A 53 24.76 -2.35 -17.32
CA ALA A 53 25.11 -1.11 -16.61
C ALA A 53 23.98 -0.69 -15.65
N ARG A 54 22.71 -0.80 -16.08
CA ARG A 54 21.53 -0.52 -15.25
C ARG A 54 21.48 -1.44 -14.04
N ILE A 55 21.58 -2.74 -14.24
CA ILE A 55 21.57 -3.73 -13.14
C ILE A 55 22.73 -3.49 -12.18
N ASN A 56 23.92 -3.17 -12.71
CA ASN A 56 25.08 -2.82 -11.88
C ASN A 56 24.81 -1.58 -11.01
N ASP A 57 24.21 -0.52 -11.55
CA ASP A 57 23.84 0.66 -10.79
C ASP A 57 22.79 0.32 -9.70
N ILE A 58 21.80 -0.51 -10.02
CA ILE A 58 20.76 -0.93 -9.08
C ILE A 58 21.36 -1.72 -7.92
N VAL A 59 22.23 -2.70 -8.22
CA VAL A 59 22.84 -3.58 -7.22
C VAL A 59 23.82 -2.82 -6.31
N ASN A 60 24.62 -1.92 -6.87
CA ASN A 60 25.73 -1.29 -6.15
C ASN A 60 25.40 0.13 -5.67
N VAL A 61 24.95 1.03 -6.57
CA VAL A 61 24.74 2.44 -6.24
C VAL A 61 23.40 2.65 -5.55
N HIS A 62 22.31 2.19 -6.17
CA HIS A 62 20.95 2.45 -5.66
C HIS A 62 20.62 1.60 -4.44
N ARG A 63 21.11 0.37 -4.37
CA ARG A 63 21.00 -0.44 -3.15
C ARG A 63 21.53 0.33 -1.93
N ASN A 64 22.71 0.92 -2.06
CA ASN A 64 23.26 1.73 -0.98
C ASN A 64 22.35 2.91 -0.61
N ARG A 65 21.75 3.62 -1.56
CA ARG A 65 20.82 4.73 -1.30
C ARG A 65 19.54 4.27 -0.59
N ILE A 66 19.01 3.11 -0.92
CA ILE A 66 17.79 2.56 -0.30
C ILE A 66 18.08 2.07 1.12
N PHE A 67 19.21 1.39 1.35
CA PHE A 67 19.50 0.68 2.60
C PHE A 67 20.55 1.36 3.50
N THR A 68 21.18 2.45 3.08
CA THR A 68 22.14 3.21 3.88
C THR A 68 21.46 4.05 4.93
N ASN A 69 21.14 3.49 5.97
CA ASN A 69 21.08 4.15 7.27
C ASN A 69 21.05 3.00 8.26
N ASP A 70 22.13 2.72 8.95
CA ASP A 70 22.29 1.53 9.79
C ASP A 70 21.16 1.36 10.81
N VAL A 71 20.51 2.46 11.22
CA VAL A 71 19.37 2.43 12.13
C VAL A 71 18.07 1.96 11.43
N VAL A 72 17.91 2.20 10.11
CA VAL A 72 16.69 1.91 9.35
C VAL A 72 16.90 0.98 8.16
N GLY A 73 18.13 0.57 7.83
CA GLY A 73 18.42 -0.31 6.70
C GLY A 73 17.69 -1.66 6.77
N HIS A 74 17.62 -2.26 7.92
CA HIS A 74 16.84 -3.49 8.16
C HIS A 74 15.33 -3.29 8.02
N TYR A 75 14.83 -2.08 8.24
CA TYR A 75 13.45 -1.75 8.01
C TYR A 75 13.07 -1.91 6.54
N TRP A 76 13.89 -1.37 5.63
CA TRP A 76 13.60 -1.38 4.20
C TRP A 76 13.73 -2.77 3.55
N SER A 77 14.52 -3.67 4.11
CA SER A 77 14.63 -5.05 3.62
C SER A 77 13.31 -5.83 3.69
N ALA A 78 12.37 -5.42 4.53
CA ALA A 78 11.03 -6.01 4.58
C ALA A 78 10.10 -5.53 3.45
N PHE A 79 10.49 -4.46 2.73
CA PHE A 79 9.65 -3.81 1.71
C PHE A 79 10.09 -4.12 0.27
N PHE A 80 11.31 -4.63 0.09
CA PHE A 80 11.90 -4.84 -1.24
C PHE A 80 12.60 -6.19 -1.34
N ALA A 81 12.30 -6.94 -2.38
CA ALA A 81 13.13 -8.04 -2.81
C ALA A 81 14.24 -7.48 -3.74
N TRP A 82 15.26 -6.88 -3.14
CA TRP A 82 16.30 -6.15 -3.87
C TRP A 82 17.45 -7.07 -4.27
N PRO A 83 17.94 -7.02 -5.53
CA PRO A 83 19.10 -7.80 -5.95
C PRO A 83 20.35 -7.39 -5.15
N THR A 84 21.10 -8.37 -4.67
CA THR A 84 22.24 -8.17 -3.78
C THR A 84 23.58 -8.32 -4.48
N ASN A 85 23.62 -9.07 -5.60
CA ASN A 85 24.86 -9.31 -6.34
C ASN A 85 24.58 -9.72 -7.78
N ILE A 86 25.63 -9.77 -8.61
CA ILE A 86 25.62 -10.17 -10.01
C ILE A 86 26.60 -11.33 -10.21
N VAL A 87 26.18 -12.34 -10.97
CA VAL A 87 27.00 -13.49 -11.35
C VAL A 87 26.90 -13.76 -12.86
N GLU A 88 27.89 -14.44 -13.43
CA GLU A 88 27.87 -14.90 -14.83
C GLU A 88 27.99 -16.42 -14.86
N TRP A 89 27.13 -17.07 -15.63
CA TRP A 89 27.19 -18.52 -15.85
C TRP A 89 26.73 -18.89 -17.25
N LYS A 90 27.53 -19.72 -17.93
CA LYS A 90 27.28 -20.15 -19.33
C LYS A 90 27.01 -18.97 -20.28
N GLY A 91 27.69 -17.82 -20.07
CA GLY A 91 27.51 -16.60 -20.88
C GLY A 91 26.23 -15.82 -20.59
N LEU A 92 25.47 -16.20 -19.54
CA LEU A 92 24.27 -15.52 -19.13
C LEU A 92 24.51 -14.77 -17.82
N THR A 93 23.97 -13.56 -17.75
CA THR A 93 23.99 -12.75 -16.51
C THR A 93 22.92 -13.25 -15.55
N GLY A 94 23.28 -13.42 -14.30
CA GLY A 94 22.39 -13.77 -13.20
C GLY A 94 22.44 -12.72 -12.09
N ILE A 95 21.35 -12.57 -11.39
CA ILE A 95 21.24 -11.73 -10.20
C ILE A 95 20.99 -12.60 -8.97
N VAL A 96 21.64 -12.26 -7.86
CA VAL A 96 21.43 -12.89 -6.57
C VAL A 96 20.36 -12.08 -5.82
N MET A 97 19.32 -12.74 -5.35
CA MET A 97 18.19 -12.10 -4.68
C MET A 97 17.89 -12.80 -3.35
N PRO A 98 17.41 -12.07 -2.34
CA PRO A 98 16.98 -12.70 -1.09
C PRO A 98 15.81 -13.66 -1.37
N PHE A 99 15.72 -14.72 -0.58
CA PHE A 99 14.51 -15.53 -0.53
C PHE A 99 13.34 -14.67 -0.01
N TYR A 100 12.17 -14.84 -0.59
CA TYR A 100 10.98 -14.16 -0.06
C TYR A 100 10.63 -14.69 1.33
N ASP A 101 10.19 -13.79 2.22
CA ASP A 101 9.73 -14.16 3.56
C ASP A 101 8.55 -15.16 3.48
N LYS A 102 8.53 -16.15 4.34
CA LYS A 102 7.52 -17.23 4.38
C LYS A 102 6.09 -16.71 4.47
N LYS A 103 5.86 -15.52 5.07
CA LYS A 103 4.53 -14.89 5.15
C LYS A 103 3.91 -14.57 3.78
N PHE A 104 4.76 -14.42 2.74
CA PHE A 104 4.31 -14.17 1.36
C PHE A 104 3.98 -15.45 0.58
N PHE A 105 3.91 -16.58 1.24
CA PHE A 105 3.45 -17.84 0.66
C PHE A 105 2.19 -18.33 1.36
N PHE A 106 1.29 -18.92 0.59
CA PHE A 106 0.11 -19.56 1.18
C PHE A 106 0.53 -20.73 2.05
N SER A 107 -0.07 -20.83 3.23
CA SER A 107 0.15 -21.91 4.20
C SER A 107 -1.15 -22.22 4.95
N GLY A 108 -1.32 -23.46 5.37
CA GLY A 108 -2.54 -23.90 6.04
C GLY A 108 -3.75 -24.05 5.10
N VAL A 109 -3.54 -23.96 3.79
CA VAL A 109 -4.59 -24.20 2.80
C VAL A 109 -4.91 -25.68 2.77
N ALA A 110 -6.20 -26.05 2.85
CA ALA A 110 -6.63 -27.42 2.79
C ALA A 110 -6.23 -28.07 1.46
N ASP A 111 -5.75 -29.32 1.49
CA ASP A 111 -5.31 -30.05 0.28
C ASP A 111 -6.43 -30.24 -0.75
N SER A 112 -7.68 -30.28 -0.27
CA SER A 112 -8.88 -30.34 -1.11
C SER A 112 -9.17 -29.01 -1.85
N TRP A 113 -8.50 -27.88 -1.51
CA TRP A 113 -8.71 -26.61 -2.21
C TRP A 113 -8.08 -26.67 -3.61
N PRO A 114 -8.87 -26.51 -4.69
CA PRO A 114 -8.39 -26.84 -6.03
C PRO A 114 -7.51 -25.77 -6.69
N PHE A 115 -7.51 -24.53 -6.20
CA PHE A 115 -6.98 -23.38 -6.93
C PHE A 115 -5.63 -22.87 -6.41
N ILE A 116 -5.44 -22.88 -5.10
CA ILE A 116 -4.24 -22.36 -4.43
C ILE A 116 -3.63 -23.49 -3.60
N LYS A 117 -2.31 -23.62 -3.65
CA LYS A 117 -1.56 -24.65 -2.93
C LYS A 117 -0.65 -24.02 -1.88
N ASN A 118 -0.38 -24.77 -0.81
CA ASN A 118 0.65 -24.42 0.15
C ASN A 118 2.00 -24.22 -0.55
N GLY A 119 2.73 -23.17 -0.17
CA GLY A 119 4.01 -22.81 -0.81
C GLY A 119 3.86 -22.00 -2.11
N GLN A 120 2.66 -21.71 -2.58
CA GLN A 120 2.43 -20.78 -3.69
C GLN A 120 2.54 -19.34 -3.19
N GLU A 121 3.13 -18.46 -3.99
CA GLU A 121 3.28 -17.03 -3.67
C GLU A 121 1.93 -16.31 -3.56
N LYS A 122 1.80 -15.50 -2.52
CA LYS A 122 0.69 -14.55 -2.36
C LYS A 122 0.94 -13.31 -3.25
N ASN A 123 0.97 -13.52 -4.56
CA ASN A 123 1.07 -12.44 -5.52
C ASN A 123 -0.16 -11.53 -5.41
N GLY A 124 0.05 -10.21 -5.51
CA GLY A 124 -1.02 -9.20 -5.38
C GLY A 124 -2.21 -9.43 -6.31
N LYS A 125 -1.98 -10.07 -7.46
CA LYS A 125 -3.04 -10.42 -8.42
C LYS A 125 -4.20 -11.21 -7.77
N TRP A 126 -3.91 -12.11 -6.84
CA TRP A 126 -4.96 -12.89 -6.15
C TRP A 126 -5.94 -12.01 -5.38
N PHE A 127 -5.50 -10.82 -4.95
CA PHE A 127 -6.25 -9.89 -4.11
C PHE A 127 -6.72 -8.63 -4.85
N SER A 128 -6.55 -8.59 -6.19
CA SER A 128 -6.83 -7.41 -7.02
C SER A 128 -8.28 -7.29 -7.47
N SER A 129 -9.06 -8.36 -7.47
CA SER A 129 -10.45 -8.29 -7.91
C SER A 129 -11.36 -9.19 -7.08
N ALA A 130 -12.61 -8.74 -6.92
CA ALA A 130 -13.64 -9.49 -6.21
C ALA A 130 -13.83 -10.90 -6.79
N LYS A 131 -13.76 -11.06 -8.12
CA LYS A 131 -13.85 -12.36 -8.79
C LYS A 131 -12.75 -13.30 -8.33
N LEU A 132 -11.50 -12.84 -8.28
CA LEU A 132 -10.36 -13.66 -7.88
C LEU A 132 -10.44 -14.02 -6.39
N ILE A 133 -10.68 -13.04 -5.52
CA ILE A 133 -10.77 -13.25 -4.08
C ILE A 133 -11.91 -14.19 -3.73
N ASN A 134 -13.12 -13.95 -4.26
CA ASN A 134 -14.29 -14.71 -3.84
C ASN A 134 -14.33 -16.12 -4.40
N ARG A 135 -13.69 -16.35 -5.55
CA ARG A 135 -13.69 -17.65 -6.21
C ARG A 135 -12.49 -18.53 -5.84
N PHE A 136 -11.32 -17.93 -5.64
CA PHE A 136 -10.05 -18.67 -5.60
C PHE A 136 -9.34 -18.61 -4.26
N VAL A 137 -9.49 -17.52 -3.48
CA VAL A 137 -8.79 -17.35 -2.20
C VAL A 137 -9.62 -17.95 -1.06
N PRO A 138 -9.06 -18.87 -0.24
CA PRO A 138 -9.75 -19.39 0.94
C PRO A 138 -10.15 -18.25 1.90
N ALA A 139 -11.29 -18.39 2.58
CA ALA A 139 -11.85 -17.33 3.42
C ALA A 139 -10.89 -16.88 4.54
N ASP A 140 -10.17 -17.80 5.15
CA ASP A 140 -9.18 -17.60 6.20
C ASP A 140 -7.87 -16.97 5.70
N GLN A 141 -7.70 -16.82 4.38
CA GLN A 141 -6.52 -16.19 3.75
C GLN A 141 -6.78 -14.78 3.20
N LYS A 142 -8.01 -14.26 3.34
CA LYS A 142 -8.41 -12.97 2.72
C LYS A 142 -7.94 -11.74 3.50
N GLY A 143 -7.73 -11.87 4.82
CA GLY A 143 -7.43 -10.74 5.71
C GLY A 143 -8.60 -9.76 5.87
N SER A 144 -8.44 -8.77 6.74
CA SER A 144 -9.43 -7.74 7.02
C SER A 144 -9.27 -6.50 6.13
N PHE A 145 -10.22 -5.57 6.21
CA PHE A 145 -10.11 -4.28 5.51
C PHE A 145 -8.95 -3.42 6.09
N LEU A 146 -8.70 -3.50 7.39
CA LEU A 146 -7.57 -2.81 8.03
C LEU A 146 -6.23 -3.38 7.53
N ASP A 147 -6.12 -4.70 7.35
CA ASP A 147 -4.91 -5.31 6.80
C ASP A 147 -4.65 -4.84 5.37
N ARG A 148 -5.70 -4.67 4.56
CA ARG A 148 -5.59 -4.10 3.21
C ARG A 148 -5.11 -2.64 3.22
N LEU A 149 -5.59 -1.82 4.18
CA LEU A 149 -5.07 -0.45 4.38
C LEU A 149 -3.58 -0.49 4.75
N HIS A 150 -3.15 -1.39 5.64
CA HIS A 150 -1.74 -1.56 5.99
C HIS A 150 -0.89 -2.01 4.81
N MET A 151 -1.38 -2.93 3.97
CA MET A 151 -0.69 -3.32 2.73
C MET A 151 -0.48 -2.11 1.82
N CYS A 152 -1.54 -1.32 1.56
CA CYS A 152 -1.46 -0.10 0.75
C CYS A 152 -0.49 0.93 1.35
N LEU A 153 -0.50 1.10 2.68
CA LEU A 153 0.43 1.97 3.40
C LEU A 153 1.89 1.56 3.17
N LYS A 154 2.19 0.26 3.25
CA LYS A 154 3.54 -0.26 3.02
C LYS A 154 3.98 -0.10 1.58
N ILE A 155 3.09 -0.31 0.61
CA ILE A 155 3.37 -0.07 -0.81
C ILE A 155 3.66 1.43 -1.05
N ALA A 156 2.80 2.34 -0.55
CA ALA A 156 3.01 3.77 -0.68
C ALA A 156 4.34 4.22 -0.06
N ARG A 157 4.68 3.67 1.11
CA ARG A 157 5.94 3.92 1.82
C ARG A 157 7.15 3.43 1.03
N ALA A 158 7.07 2.22 0.45
CA ALA A 158 8.11 1.69 -0.43
C ALA A 158 8.31 2.58 -1.66
N MET A 159 7.22 2.96 -2.33
CA MET A 159 7.29 3.83 -3.51
C MET A 159 7.84 5.22 -3.17
N ARG A 160 7.48 5.80 -2.00
CA ARG A 160 8.10 7.05 -1.53
C ARG A 160 9.61 6.91 -1.39
N ARG A 161 10.08 5.78 -0.87
CA ARG A 161 11.52 5.51 -0.72
C ARG A 161 12.23 5.38 -2.07
N LEU A 162 11.62 4.67 -3.04
CA LEU A 162 12.15 4.57 -4.42
C LEU A 162 12.24 5.94 -5.09
N HIS A 163 11.14 6.71 -5.05
CA HIS A 163 11.09 8.04 -5.67
C HIS A 163 12.10 9.01 -5.03
N ALA A 164 12.27 8.96 -3.71
CA ALA A 164 13.28 9.76 -3.00
C ALA A 164 14.72 9.38 -3.36
N ALA A 165 14.97 8.14 -3.80
CA ALA A 165 16.26 7.71 -4.32
C ALA A 165 16.46 8.03 -5.81
N GLY A 166 15.49 8.68 -6.47
CA GLY A 166 15.52 9.02 -7.89
C GLY A 166 15.22 7.85 -8.81
N LEU A 167 14.50 6.83 -8.33
CA LEU A 167 14.14 5.63 -9.08
C LEU A 167 12.65 5.60 -9.40
N ALA A 168 12.30 5.04 -10.55
CA ALA A 168 10.94 4.66 -10.90
C ALA A 168 10.84 3.14 -11.06
N HIS A 169 9.67 2.56 -10.69
CA HIS A 169 9.43 1.12 -10.89
C HIS A 169 9.12 0.79 -12.33
N SER A 170 8.48 1.69 -13.04
CA SER A 170 8.01 1.57 -14.44
C SER A 170 6.96 0.49 -14.72
N ASP A 171 6.94 -0.59 -13.97
CA ASP A 171 5.94 -1.68 -14.06
C ASP A 171 5.34 -1.98 -12.67
N LEU A 172 4.99 -0.93 -11.91
CA LEU A 172 4.27 -1.11 -10.65
C LEU A 172 2.86 -1.63 -10.95
N SER A 173 2.58 -2.85 -10.53
CA SER A 173 1.28 -3.50 -10.67
C SER A 173 1.09 -4.56 -9.61
N TYR A 174 -0.10 -5.15 -9.55
CA TYR A 174 -0.36 -6.28 -8.65
C TYR A 174 0.56 -7.50 -8.93
N ASN A 175 1.15 -7.61 -10.12
CA ASN A 175 2.08 -8.70 -10.46
C ASN A 175 3.44 -8.55 -9.76
N ASN A 176 3.86 -7.30 -9.50
CA ASN A 176 5.17 -6.96 -8.95
C ASN A 176 5.10 -6.58 -7.47
N VAL A 177 4.05 -7.05 -6.77
CA VAL A 177 3.89 -6.91 -5.32
C VAL A 177 3.49 -8.26 -4.73
N LEU A 178 4.26 -8.73 -3.75
CA LEU A 178 3.84 -9.80 -2.85
C LEU A 178 3.11 -9.21 -1.66
N VAL A 179 2.04 -9.87 -1.22
CA VAL A 179 1.21 -9.40 -0.12
C VAL A 179 0.99 -10.47 0.92
N ASP A 180 0.82 -10.07 2.17
CA ASP A 180 0.31 -10.91 3.23
C ASP A 180 -0.92 -10.25 3.87
N PRO A 181 -2.12 -10.58 3.39
CA PRO A 181 -3.36 -9.98 3.88
C PRO A 181 -3.65 -10.27 5.34
N LEU A 182 -3.05 -11.32 5.94
CA LEU A 182 -3.28 -11.68 7.34
C LEU A 182 -2.51 -10.80 8.32
N SER A 183 -1.45 -10.15 7.88
CA SER A 183 -0.63 -9.26 8.70
C SER A 183 -0.49 -7.85 8.12
N GLY A 184 -1.18 -7.56 7.01
CA GLY A 184 -1.10 -6.27 6.32
C GLY A 184 0.32 -5.97 5.80
N ASN A 185 1.09 -6.99 5.40
CA ASN A 185 2.43 -6.81 4.84
C ASN A 185 2.42 -6.79 3.31
N ALA A 186 3.36 -6.06 2.73
CA ALA A 186 3.60 -6.03 1.29
C ALA A 186 5.10 -5.89 1.00
N CYS A 187 5.54 -6.44 -0.13
CA CYS A 187 6.92 -6.39 -0.60
C CYS A 187 6.93 -6.13 -2.11
N ILE A 188 7.69 -5.12 -2.54
CA ILE A 188 7.92 -4.83 -3.96
C ILE A 188 8.96 -5.81 -4.49
N ILE A 189 8.65 -6.44 -5.60
CA ILE A 189 9.53 -7.39 -6.29
C ILE A 189 9.94 -6.86 -7.67
N ASP A 190 10.78 -7.59 -8.38
CA ASP A 190 11.33 -7.24 -9.72
C ASP A 190 12.13 -5.91 -9.72
N CYS A 191 12.86 -5.67 -8.64
CA CYS A 191 13.64 -4.44 -8.45
C CYS A 191 14.86 -4.32 -9.40
N ASP A 192 15.27 -5.36 -10.09
CA ASP A 192 16.29 -5.29 -11.14
C ASP A 192 15.79 -4.64 -12.43
N GLY A 193 14.45 -4.52 -12.58
CA GLY A 193 13.79 -3.79 -13.67
C GLY A 193 13.61 -2.28 -13.43
N LEU A 194 14.04 -1.74 -12.30
CA LEU A 194 13.88 -0.32 -11.97
C LEU A 194 14.52 0.61 -13.00
N VAL A 195 13.89 1.75 -13.21
CA VAL A 195 14.33 2.79 -14.13
C VAL A 195 15.07 3.89 -13.39
N VAL A 196 16.24 4.23 -13.88
CA VAL A 196 16.94 5.46 -13.52
C VAL A 196 16.57 6.51 -14.57
N PRO A 197 15.66 7.46 -14.29
CA PRO A 197 15.18 8.43 -15.27
C PRO A 197 16.34 9.14 -15.96
N HIS A 198 16.22 9.36 -17.27
CA HIS A 198 17.22 9.99 -18.15
C HIS A 198 18.54 9.23 -18.34
N LYS A 199 18.81 8.14 -17.60
CA LYS A 199 20.04 7.36 -17.75
C LYS A 199 19.79 6.02 -18.43
N PHE A 200 18.77 5.29 -17.98
CA PHE A 200 18.42 3.99 -18.51
C PHE A 200 16.91 3.96 -18.78
N PRO A 201 16.48 4.22 -20.02
CA PRO A 201 15.07 4.14 -20.38
C PRO A 201 14.58 2.68 -20.29
N PRO A 202 13.30 2.45 -19.92
CA PRO A 202 12.76 1.11 -19.80
C PRO A 202 12.53 0.47 -21.17
N GLU A 203 12.82 -0.82 -21.27
CA GLU A 203 12.45 -1.62 -22.46
C GLU A 203 10.96 -2.02 -22.45
N VAL A 204 10.39 -2.17 -21.25
CA VAL A 204 8.99 -2.57 -21.04
C VAL A 204 8.16 -1.36 -20.61
N VAL A 205 7.00 -1.19 -21.23
CA VAL A 205 6.12 -0.05 -20.98
C VAL A 205 5.28 -0.24 -19.71
N GLY A 206 5.15 -1.46 -19.20
CA GLY A 206 4.42 -1.81 -17.99
C GLY A 206 3.25 -2.77 -18.22
N THR A 207 2.57 -3.11 -17.13
CA THR A 207 1.39 -4.00 -17.15
C THR A 207 0.15 -3.24 -17.61
N PRO A 208 -0.64 -3.78 -18.58
CA PRO A 208 -1.90 -3.17 -19.03
C PRO A 208 -2.81 -2.80 -17.85
N GLY A 209 -3.45 -1.64 -17.92
CA GLY A 209 -4.27 -1.07 -16.86
C GLY A 209 -3.50 -0.29 -15.79
N PHE A 210 -2.16 -0.48 -15.67
CA PHE A 210 -1.31 0.27 -14.75
C PHE A 210 -0.43 1.32 -15.45
N ILE A 211 -0.32 1.20 -16.77
CA ILE A 211 0.43 2.15 -17.59
C ILE A 211 -0.26 3.52 -17.54
N ALA A 212 0.49 4.57 -17.23
CA ALA A 212 -0.06 5.92 -17.21
C ALA A 212 -0.60 6.32 -18.60
N PRO A 213 -1.75 7.02 -18.66
CA PRO A 213 -2.41 7.35 -19.92
C PRO A 213 -1.53 8.06 -20.94
N GLU A 214 -0.66 8.97 -20.50
CA GLU A 214 0.28 9.69 -21.35
C GLU A 214 1.38 8.79 -21.95
N VAL A 215 1.79 7.74 -21.24
CA VAL A 215 2.75 6.75 -21.76
C VAL A 215 2.07 5.88 -22.80
N LEU A 216 0.88 5.40 -22.51
CA LEU A 216 0.10 4.55 -23.40
C LEU A 216 -0.27 5.29 -24.70
N ALA A 217 -0.63 6.58 -24.61
CA ALA A 217 -0.96 7.42 -25.76
C ALA A 217 0.20 7.57 -26.76
N THR A 218 1.42 7.40 -26.31
CA THR A 218 2.63 7.52 -27.16
C THR A 218 3.33 6.18 -27.39
N LYS A 219 2.71 5.04 -27.07
CA LYS A 219 3.35 3.72 -27.13
C LYS A 219 3.88 3.36 -28.53
N ALA A 220 3.20 3.81 -29.58
CA ALA A 220 3.58 3.52 -30.97
C ALA A 220 4.78 4.34 -31.48
N LEU A 221 5.18 5.41 -30.76
CA LEU A 221 6.34 6.20 -31.14
C LEU A 221 7.63 5.44 -30.87
N LYS A 222 8.68 5.69 -31.65
CA LYS A 222 10.02 5.14 -31.41
C LYS A 222 10.58 5.65 -30.09
N ILE A 223 11.50 4.90 -29.47
CA ILE A 223 12.07 5.23 -28.17
C ILE A 223 12.85 6.55 -28.17
N ASP A 224 13.42 6.92 -29.30
CA ASP A 224 14.18 8.14 -29.52
C ASP A 224 13.33 9.33 -30.00
N ASP A 225 12.01 9.14 -30.18
CA ASP A 225 11.10 10.22 -30.55
C ASP A 225 10.95 11.22 -29.38
N PRO A 226 11.21 12.53 -29.61
CA PRO A 226 11.11 13.54 -28.55
C PRO A 226 9.70 13.66 -27.90
N LYS A 227 8.67 13.18 -28.60
CA LYS A 227 7.28 13.19 -28.11
C LYS A 227 6.92 11.91 -27.32
N LYS A 228 7.82 10.92 -27.28
CA LYS A 228 7.61 9.68 -26.56
C LYS A 228 7.63 9.93 -25.07
N ASN A 229 6.55 9.61 -24.40
CA ASN A 229 6.51 9.56 -22.94
C ASN A 229 7.03 8.21 -22.45
N LEU A 230 8.11 8.25 -21.70
CA LEU A 230 8.69 7.06 -21.08
C LEU A 230 8.27 6.96 -19.60
N PRO A 231 8.21 5.76 -19.04
CA PRO A 231 8.00 5.57 -17.62
C PRO A 231 9.01 6.35 -16.76
N LYS A 232 8.51 7.01 -15.74
CA LYS A 232 9.26 7.86 -14.79
C LYS A 232 8.52 7.93 -13.46
N ILE A 233 9.05 8.67 -12.49
CA ILE A 233 8.45 8.81 -11.16
C ILE A 233 7.00 9.30 -11.22
N GLU A 234 6.68 10.23 -12.11
CA GLU A 234 5.32 10.76 -12.27
C GLU A 234 4.35 9.69 -12.80
N THR A 235 4.80 8.79 -13.68
CA THR A 235 3.94 7.71 -14.19
C THR A 235 3.69 6.62 -13.15
N ASP A 236 4.64 6.38 -12.25
CA ASP A 236 4.45 5.50 -11.09
C ASP A 236 3.34 6.01 -10.14
N ARG A 237 3.09 7.33 -10.08
CA ARG A 237 2.01 7.90 -9.26
C ARG A 237 0.65 7.41 -9.73
N HIS A 238 0.43 7.32 -11.04
CA HIS A 238 -0.79 6.74 -11.61
C HIS A 238 -0.91 5.27 -11.24
N ALA A 239 0.14 4.47 -11.48
CA ALA A 239 0.15 3.05 -11.17
C ALA A 239 -0.09 2.78 -9.67
N LEU A 240 0.49 3.59 -8.78
CA LEU A 240 0.27 3.52 -7.33
C LEU A 240 -1.20 3.82 -6.96
N ALA A 241 -1.81 4.84 -7.56
CA ALA A 241 -3.21 5.18 -7.33
C ALA A 241 -4.13 4.03 -7.76
N VAL A 242 -3.90 3.45 -8.96
CA VAL A 242 -4.64 2.28 -9.47
C VAL A 242 -4.49 1.10 -8.53
N LEU A 243 -3.28 0.82 -8.06
CA LEU A 243 -2.99 -0.32 -7.18
C LEU A 243 -3.68 -0.19 -5.82
N ILE A 244 -3.63 1.01 -5.19
CA ILE A 244 -4.31 1.29 -3.92
C ILE A 244 -5.83 1.14 -4.09
N TYR A 245 -6.41 1.74 -5.12
CA TYR A 245 -7.84 1.61 -5.41
C TYR A 245 -8.24 0.13 -5.60
N THR A 246 -7.45 -0.61 -6.37
CA THR A 246 -7.70 -2.01 -6.69
C THR A 246 -7.66 -2.90 -5.45
N PHE A 247 -6.69 -2.71 -4.54
CA PHE A 247 -6.60 -3.51 -3.31
C PHE A 247 -7.70 -3.17 -2.29
N LEU A 248 -8.14 -1.91 -2.22
CA LEU A 248 -9.18 -1.52 -1.26
C LEU A 248 -10.59 -1.87 -1.74
N LEU A 249 -10.86 -1.77 -3.06
CA LEU A 249 -12.20 -1.89 -3.62
C LEU A 249 -12.39 -3.14 -4.50
N ASN A 250 -11.33 -3.91 -4.74
CA ASN A 250 -11.33 -5.15 -5.52
C ASN A 250 -11.93 -5.01 -6.93
N ARG A 251 -11.71 -3.88 -7.56
CA ARG A 251 -12.06 -3.55 -8.95
C ARG A 251 -11.09 -2.50 -9.50
N HIS A 252 -11.00 -2.41 -10.81
CA HIS A 252 -10.14 -1.44 -11.46
C HIS A 252 -10.86 -0.08 -11.62
N PRO A 253 -10.20 1.09 -11.35
CA PRO A 253 -10.86 2.39 -11.40
C PRO A 253 -11.31 2.85 -12.79
N LEU A 254 -10.78 2.25 -13.86
CA LEU A 254 -11.09 2.62 -15.24
C LEU A 254 -11.89 1.56 -16.00
N ASP A 255 -12.12 0.37 -15.41
CA ASP A 255 -12.89 -0.73 -16.02
C ASP A 255 -14.39 -0.54 -15.80
N GLY A 256 -14.98 0.29 -16.63
CA GLY A 256 -16.43 0.55 -16.65
C GLY A 256 -17.17 -0.18 -17.76
N GLY A 257 -18.39 0.30 -18.03
CA GLY A 257 -19.26 -0.27 -19.04
C GLY A 257 -19.11 0.31 -20.44
N LYS A 258 -18.21 1.30 -20.64
CA LYS A 258 -18.02 1.94 -21.93
C LYS A 258 -17.06 1.13 -22.81
N VAL A 259 -17.47 0.89 -24.03
CA VAL A 259 -16.65 0.30 -25.10
C VAL A 259 -16.32 1.42 -26.07
N TRP A 260 -15.04 1.59 -26.36
CA TRP A 260 -14.52 2.65 -27.24
C TRP A 260 -14.31 2.18 -28.66
N ASP A 261 -13.95 0.90 -28.83
CA ASP A 261 -13.82 0.26 -30.13
C ASP A 261 -14.44 -1.16 -30.04
N VAL A 262 -15.45 -1.41 -30.86
CA VAL A 262 -16.17 -2.70 -30.84
C VAL A 262 -15.50 -3.78 -31.68
N ASP A 263 -14.66 -3.36 -32.65
CA ASP A 263 -14.05 -4.22 -33.64
C ASP A 263 -12.64 -4.67 -33.25
N ASP A 264 -11.93 -3.86 -32.44
CA ASP A 264 -10.55 -4.12 -32.02
C ASP A 264 -10.41 -4.04 -30.48
N PRO A 265 -10.41 -5.18 -29.77
CA PRO A 265 -10.28 -5.21 -28.32
C PRO A 265 -8.97 -4.58 -27.80
N GLN A 266 -7.86 -4.69 -28.55
CA GLN A 266 -6.60 -4.08 -28.14
C GLN A 266 -6.67 -2.56 -28.23
N LYS A 267 -7.31 -2.05 -29.26
CA LYS A 267 -7.54 -0.61 -29.43
C LYS A 267 -8.54 -0.07 -28.42
N ASP A 268 -9.57 -0.86 -28.07
CA ASP A 268 -10.49 -0.52 -26.96
C ASP A 268 -9.73 -0.36 -25.64
N ASP A 269 -8.86 -1.33 -25.29
CA ASP A 269 -8.03 -1.26 -24.09
C ASP A 269 -7.07 -0.06 -24.13
N ASP A 270 -6.42 0.19 -25.25
CA ASP A 270 -5.53 1.35 -25.42
C ASP A 270 -6.23 2.70 -25.26
N MET A 271 -7.48 2.79 -25.66
CA MET A 271 -8.30 3.97 -25.43
C MET A 271 -8.79 4.05 -23.99
N ARG A 272 -9.27 2.94 -23.41
CA ARG A 272 -9.82 2.81 -22.06
C ARG A 272 -8.82 3.21 -20.99
N TYR A 273 -7.58 2.76 -21.10
CA TYR A 273 -6.54 3.06 -20.15
C TYR A 273 -5.65 4.25 -20.55
N GLY A 274 -5.79 4.75 -21.78
CA GLY A 274 -5.00 5.82 -22.35
C GLY A 274 -5.79 7.09 -22.63
N SER A 275 -5.86 7.49 -23.89
CA SER A 275 -6.37 8.79 -24.31
C SER A 275 -7.85 9.06 -23.97
N LYS A 276 -8.64 8.02 -23.73
CA LYS A 276 -10.06 8.09 -23.36
C LYS A 276 -10.35 7.58 -21.96
N ALA A 277 -9.29 7.40 -21.14
CA ALA A 277 -9.44 6.96 -19.78
C ALA A 277 -10.45 7.81 -19.00
N LEU A 278 -11.37 7.16 -18.30
CA LEU A 278 -12.44 7.82 -17.56
C LEU A 278 -12.74 7.01 -16.28
N PHE A 279 -12.74 7.70 -15.16
CA PHE A 279 -13.04 7.08 -13.86
C PHE A 279 -14.46 6.50 -13.81
N ILE A 280 -14.61 5.26 -13.36
CA ILE A 280 -15.90 4.57 -13.29
C ILE A 280 -16.90 5.21 -12.33
N GLU A 281 -16.41 5.96 -11.34
CA GLU A 281 -17.20 6.68 -10.34
C GLU A 281 -17.12 8.21 -10.53
N HIS A 282 -16.80 8.68 -11.75
CA HIS A 282 -16.70 10.11 -12.02
C HIS A 282 -18.00 10.85 -11.60
N PRO A 283 -17.91 11.99 -10.89
CA PRO A 283 -19.09 12.63 -10.28
C PRO A 283 -20.12 13.13 -11.30
N THR A 284 -19.71 13.57 -12.47
CA THR A 284 -20.55 14.16 -13.52
C THR A 284 -20.65 13.30 -14.77
N ASP A 285 -19.52 12.82 -15.31
CA ASP A 285 -19.54 11.96 -16.50
C ASP A 285 -19.78 10.49 -16.11
N LYS A 286 -21.00 10.02 -16.32
CA LYS A 286 -21.43 8.64 -16.01
C LYS A 286 -21.31 7.68 -17.19
N THR A 287 -20.71 8.10 -18.32
CA THR A 287 -20.64 7.25 -19.53
C THR A 287 -19.82 5.98 -19.35
N ASN A 288 -18.82 5.98 -18.43
CA ASN A 288 -18.04 4.79 -18.06
C ASN A 288 -18.53 4.08 -16.79
N LYS A 289 -19.78 4.31 -16.37
CA LYS A 289 -20.35 3.63 -15.21
C LYS A 289 -20.34 2.11 -15.41
N VAL A 290 -20.02 1.36 -14.33
CA VAL A 290 -20.08 -0.09 -14.35
C VAL A 290 -21.50 -0.57 -14.68
N LYS A 291 -21.62 -1.52 -15.60
CA LYS A 291 -22.88 -2.23 -15.92
C LYS A 291 -23.07 -3.37 -14.94
N VAL A 292 -23.74 -3.10 -13.82
CA VAL A 292 -23.86 -4.02 -12.68
C VAL A 292 -24.62 -5.29 -13.07
N ASP A 293 -25.57 -5.20 -13.98
CA ASP A 293 -26.35 -6.32 -14.54
C ASP A 293 -25.48 -7.33 -15.32
N GLN A 294 -24.30 -6.92 -15.77
CA GLN A 294 -23.34 -7.77 -16.47
C GLN A 294 -22.31 -8.43 -15.53
N LEU A 295 -22.28 -8.06 -14.25
CA LEU A 295 -21.35 -8.62 -13.29
C LEU A 295 -21.75 -10.05 -12.87
N ALA A 296 -20.76 -10.93 -12.78
CA ALA A 296 -20.96 -12.24 -12.19
C ALA A 296 -21.25 -12.14 -10.68
N LYS A 297 -21.99 -13.08 -10.12
CA LYS A 297 -22.29 -13.13 -8.68
C LYS A 297 -21.03 -13.07 -7.81
N SER A 298 -19.94 -13.69 -8.26
CA SER A 298 -18.63 -13.65 -7.56
C SER A 298 -17.94 -12.28 -7.55
N GLN A 299 -18.43 -11.32 -8.32
CA GLN A 299 -17.92 -9.96 -8.31
C GLN A 299 -18.69 -9.04 -7.36
N LEU A 300 -19.82 -9.51 -6.84
CA LEU A 300 -20.68 -8.71 -5.96
C LEU A 300 -20.41 -9.00 -4.48
N PRO A 301 -20.61 -8.01 -3.58
CA PRO A 301 -21.04 -6.63 -3.88
C PRO A 301 -19.91 -5.68 -4.30
N GLN A 302 -18.63 -6.06 -4.20
CA GLN A 302 -17.46 -5.19 -4.38
C GLN A 302 -17.36 -4.58 -5.79
N GLY A 303 -17.82 -5.32 -6.80
CA GLY A 303 -17.86 -4.84 -8.19
C GLY A 303 -18.93 -3.77 -8.47
N ASP A 304 -19.88 -3.56 -7.55
CA ASP A 304 -20.98 -2.59 -7.68
C ASP A 304 -20.66 -1.28 -6.95
N PRO A 305 -20.26 -0.20 -7.68
CA PRO A 305 -19.95 1.08 -7.05
C PRO A 305 -21.15 1.75 -6.36
N SER A 306 -22.38 1.36 -6.68
CA SER A 306 -23.56 1.91 -6.00
C SER A 306 -23.74 1.36 -4.57
N LYS A 307 -23.24 0.14 -4.31
CA LYS A 307 -23.23 -0.49 -2.98
C LYS A 307 -21.92 -0.27 -2.24
N MET A 308 -20.82 -0.26 -2.97
CA MET A 308 -19.48 -0.15 -2.44
C MET A 308 -18.74 1.01 -3.13
N PRO A 309 -19.18 2.27 -2.96
CA PRO A 309 -18.52 3.42 -3.59
C PRO A 309 -17.11 3.63 -3.02
N TYR A 310 -16.22 4.26 -3.80
CA TYR A 310 -14.86 4.54 -3.33
C TYR A 310 -14.81 5.42 -2.07
N THR A 311 -15.87 6.13 -1.76
CA THR A 311 -16.02 6.96 -0.56
C THR A 311 -16.00 6.15 0.74
N ILE A 312 -16.23 4.82 0.69
CA ILE A 312 -16.09 3.94 1.87
C ILE A 312 -14.66 3.87 2.39
N CYS A 313 -13.67 4.26 1.57
CA CYS A 313 -12.27 4.39 1.97
C CYS A 313 -12.00 5.61 2.87
N GLY A 314 -13.02 6.43 3.12
CA GLY A 314 -12.93 7.59 4.01
C GLY A 314 -12.47 8.88 3.34
N PRO A 315 -12.54 10.01 4.07
CA PRO A 315 -12.38 11.34 3.48
C PRO A 315 -10.96 11.60 2.95
N TYR A 316 -9.94 11.10 3.62
CA TYR A 316 -8.55 11.34 3.22
C TYR A 316 -8.18 10.63 1.92
N LEU A 317 -8.61 9.37 1.76
CA LEU A 317 -8.36 8.61 0.52
C LEU A 317 -9.29 9.07 -0.61
N LYS A 318 -10.54 9.47 -0.29
CA LYS A 318 -11.45 10.05 -1.29
C LYS A 318 -10.81 11.24 -1.99
N GLU A 319 -10.25 12.18 -1.23
CA GLU A 319 -9.58 13.37 -1.78
C GLU A 319 -8.45 12.99 -2.76
N LEU A 320 -7.65 11.98 -2.41
CA LEU A 320 -6.55 11.54 -3.27
C LEU A 320 -7.03 10.75 -4.49
N PHE A 321 -8.11 9.97 -4.38
CA PHE A 321 -8.73 9.33 -5.54
C PHE A 321 -9.33 10.35 -6.51
N ASP A 322 -9.97 11.40 -6.00
CA ASP A 322 -10.46 12.51 -6.82
C ASP A 322 -9.30 13.17 -7.58
N LYS A 323 -8.22 13.51 -6.89
CA LYS A 323 -7.02 14.07 -7.51
C LYS A 323 -6.37 13.13 -8.54
N ALA A 324 -6.36 11.82 -8.29
CA ALA A 324 -5.73 10.86 -9.20
C ALA A 324 -6.56 10.58 -10.44
N PHE A 325 -7.89 10.39 -10.29
CA PHE A 325 -8.75 9.85 -11.36
C PHE A 325 -9.72 10.85 -11.97
N ILE A 326 -9.84 12.05 -11.39
CA ILE A 326 -10.63 13.15 -11.96
C ILE A 326 -9.68 14.24 -12.47
N ASP A 327 -8.87 14.81 -11.58
CA ASP A 327 -8.01 15.94 -11.92
C ASP A 327 -6.72 15.49 -12.64
N GLY A 328 -6.12 14.39 -12.19
CA GLY A 328 -4.79 13.91 -12.57
C GLY A 328 -4.75 12.93 -13.73
N LEU A 329 -5.90 12.33 -14.11
CA LEU A 329 -5.92 11.25 -15.11
C LEU A 329 -5.38 11.70 -16.49
N HIS A 330 -5.64 12.94 -16.87
CA HIS A 330 -5.12 13.58 -18.08
C HIS A 330 -4.21 14.79 -17.78
N ASN A 331 -3.87 14.99 -16.51
CA ASN A 331 -2.92 16.00 -16.03
C ASN A 331 -1.99 15.41 -14.97
N PRO A 332 -0.95 14.66 -15.37
CA PRO A 332 -0.07 13.93 -14.43
C PRO A 332 0.58 14.79 -13.35
N SER A 333 0.72 16.11 -13.57
CA SER A 333 1.36 17.02 -12.62
C SER A 333 0.64 17.15 -11.28
N VAL A 334 -0.68 16.95 -11.26
CA VAL A 334 -1.51 17.01 -10.04
C VAL A 334 -1.75 15.65 -9.39
N CYS A 335 -1.32 14.55 -10.04
CA CYS A 335 -1.46 13.22 -9.50
C CYS A 335 -0.73 13.08 -8.14
N PRO A 336 -1.39 12.52 -7.11
CA PRO A 336 -0.82 12.46 -5.77
C PRO A 336 0.52 11.73 -5.70
N THR A 337 1.45 12.27 -4.93
CA THR A 337 2.75 11.65 -4.66
C THR A 337 2.62 10.45 -3.71
N ALA A 338 3.61 9.57 -3.71
CA ALA A 338 3.66 8.44 -2.77
C ALA A 338 3.68 8.90 -1.30
N LEU A 339 4.25 10.07 -0.98
CA LEU A 339 4.19 10.66 0.35
C LEU A 339 2.76 11.04 0.74
N GLN A 340 2.01 11.69 -0.15
CA GLN A 340 0.61 12.05 0.13
C GLN A 340 -0.25 10.82 0.35
N TRP A 341 -0.04 9.74 -0.42
CA TRP A 341 -0.71 8.45 -0.17
C TRP A 341 -0.33 7.86 1.18
N GLU A 342 0.95 7.87 1.56
CA GLU A 342 1.40 7.37 2.87
C GLU A 342 0.72 8.13 4.01
N GLU A 343 0.72 9.47 3.97
CA GLU A 343 0.10 10.32 4.99
C GLU A 343 -1.42 10.11 5.09
N ALA A 344 -2.11 10.03 3.95
CA ALA A 344 -3.55 9.77 3.92
C ALA A 344 -3.90 8.36 4.45
N LEU A 345 -3.10 7.35 4.13
CA LEU A 345 -3.28 5.99 4.61
C LEU A 345 -3.03 5.88 6.12
N VAL A 346 -2.02 6.57 6.67
CA VAL A 346 -1.81 6.65 8.13
C VAL A 346 -3.05 7.23 8.81
N LYS A 347 -3.54 8.39 8.35
CA LYS A 347 -4.75 9.02 8.90
C LYS A 347 -6.00 8.14 8.72
N THR A 348 -6.09 7.39 7.63
CA THR A 348 -7.21 6.48 7.38
C THR A 348 -7.17 5.28 8.31
N CYS A 349 -5.99 4.71 8.61
CA CYS A 349 -5.84 3.66 9.60
C CYS A 349 -6.28 4.10 11.00
N ASP A 350 -6.12 5.37 11.35
CA ASP A 350 -6.60 5.93 12.62
C ASP A 350 -8.10 6.27 12.61
N LEU A 351 -8.75 6.20 11.44
CA LEU A 351 -10.17 6.48 11.29
C LEU A 351 -11.02 5.19 11.17
N VAL A 352 -10.45 4.02 11.43
CA VAL A 352 -11.16 2.75 11.34
C VAL A 352 -11.93 2.42 12.62
N GLN A 353 -13.03 1.71 12.43
CA GLN A 353 -13.90 1.19 13.48
C GLN A 353 -14.08 -0.32 13.29
N PRO A 354 -13.96 -1.14 14.36
CA PRO A 354 -14.31 -2.55 14.27
C PRO A 354 -15.80 -2.74 14.01
N CYS A 355 -16.16 -3.64 13.10
CA CYS A 355 -17.55 -3.99 12.84
C CYS A 355 -18.11 -4.81 14.02
N GLN A 356 -19.29 -4.43 14.53
CA GLN A 356 -19.95 -5.17 15.61
C GLN A 356 -20.55 -6.52 15.19
N ASN A 357 -20.59 -6.80 13.87
CA ASN A 357 -21.00 -8.10 13.37
C ASN A 357 -19.78 -9.05 13.27
N PRO A 358 -19.67 -10.09 14.12
CA PRO A 358 -18.54 -11.02 14.11
C PRO A 358 -18.44 -11.85 12.83
N LYS A 359 -19.51 -11.91 12.02
CA LYS A 359 -19.54 -12.61 10.73
C LYS A 359 -19.15 -11.68 9.54
N CYS A 360 -18.82 -10.44 9.80
CA CYS A 360 -18.40 -9.51 8.76
C CYS A 360 -16.99 -9.86 8.26
N GLU A 361 -16.83 -10.31 7.02
CA GLU A 361 -15.53 -10.68 6.45
C GLU A 361 -14.52 -9.51 6.42
N ALA A 362 -15.00 -8.27 6.37
CA ALA A 362 -14.12 -7.09 6.40
C ALA A 362 -13.58 -6.76 7.80
N HIS A 363 -14.25 -7.19 8.86
CA HIS A 363 -13.98 -6.94 10.29
C HIS A 363 -13.88 -5.46 10.67
N TRP A 364 -13.42 -4.58 9.79
CA TRP A 364 -13.17 -3.17 9.99
C TRP A 364 -13.78 -2.33 8.88
N TYR A 365 -14.13 -1.09 9.18
CA TYR A 365 -14.55 -0.09 8.20
C TYR A 365 -14.08 1.29 8.60
N VAL A 366 -13.97 2.21 7.64
CA VAL A 366 -13.60 3.60 7.90
C VAL A 366 -14.86 4.37 8.30
N PHE A 367 -14.73 5.21 9.32
CA PHE A 367 -15.79 6.12 9.72
C PHE A 367 -16.01 7.21 8.66
N ASP A 368 -17.25 7.41 8.24
CA ASP A 368 -17.65 8.29 7.15
C ASP A 368 -18.21 9.65 7.60
N ASN A 369 -18.09 9.96 8.89
CA ASN A 369 -18.57 11.21 9.48
C ASN A 369 -20.10 11.32 9.58
N THR A 370 -20.83 10.23 9.50
CA THR A 370 -22.30 10.21 9.66
C THR A 370 -22.69 10.14 11.15
N THR A 371 -23.91 10.58 11.47
CA THR A 371 -24.48 10.43 12.81
C THR A 371 -24.97 9.03 13.13
N LYS A 372 -25.02 8.15 12.12
CA LYS A 372 -25.42 6.73 12.24
C LYS A 372 -24.39 5.85 11.54
N PRO A 373 -23.25 5.58 12.18
CA PRO A 373 -22.20 4.76 11.59
C PRO A 373 -22.71 3.38 11.20
N ARG A 374 -22.48 2.98 9.97
CA ARG A 374 -22.92 1.71 9.42
C ARG A 374 -21.77 1.07 8.66
N CYS A 375 -21.49 -0.21 8.93
CA CYS A 375 -20.51 -0.95 8.18
C CYS A 375 -20.92 -1.07 6.71
N PRO A 376 -20.16 -0.52 5.74
CA PRO A 376 -20.53 -0.57 4.32
C PRO A 376 -20.47 -1.98 3.75
N PHE A 377 -19.71 -2.90 4.40
CA PHE A 377 -19.51 -4.25 3.92
C PHE A 377 -20.65 -5.20 4.26
N CYS A 378 -21.25 -5.08 5.44
CA CYS A 378 -22.31 -5.99 5.89
C CYS A 378 -23.62 -5.29 6.29
N GLY A 379 -23.64 -3.96 6.26
CA GLY A 379 -24.81 -3.16 6.59
C GLY A 379 -25.14 -3.05 8.09
N THR A 380 -24.31 -3.59 8.99
CA THR A 380 -24.54 -3.53 10.43
C THR A 380 -24.36 -2.09 10.94
N GLU A 381 -25.39 -1.56 11.59
CA GLU A 381 -25.32 -0.26 12.27
C GLU A 381 -24.57 -0.42 13.59
N TYR A 382 -23.71 0.57 13.90
CA TYR A 382 -23.02 0.62 15.18
C TYR A 382 -24.00 1.01 16.27
N LYS A 383 -23.98 0.28 17.39
CA LYS A 383 -24.81 0.58 18.57
C LYS A 383 -23.90 1.04 19.70
N GLY A 384 -24.19 2.21 20.25
CA GLY A 384 -23.45 2.78 21.38
C GLY A 384 -22.88 4.17 21.06
N GLN A 385 -21.98 4.63 21.93
CA GLN A 385 -21.27 5.89 21.75
C GLN A 385 -19.90 5.63 21.10
N LEU A 386 -19.56 6.42 20.10
CA LEU A 386 -18.26 6.39 19.44
C LEU A 386 -17.50 7.69 19.74
N PRO A 387 -16.42 7.65 20.54
CA PRO A 387 -15.56 8.80 20.67
C PRO A 387 -14.70 8.98 19.42
N ILE A 388 -14.65 10.23 18.95
CA ILE A 388 -13.73 10.70 17.94
C ILE A 388 -12.83 11.74 18.60
N LEU A 389 -11.53 11.59 18.47
CA LEU A 389 -10.56 12.57 18.92
C LEU A 389 -10.18 13.47 17.75
N ASN A 390 -10.54 14.74 17.83
CA ASN A 390 -10.14 15.73 16.85
C ASN A 390 -8.83 16.37 17.32
N PHE A 391 -7.77 16.32 16.49
CA PHE A 391 -6.45 16.81 16.84
C PHE A 391 -6.25 18.27 16.47
N TYR A 392 -5.63 18.99 17.40
CA TYR A 392 -5.22 20.38 17.27
C TYR A 392 -3.76 20.52 17.69
N TYR A 393 -3.03 21.40 17.06
CA TYR A 393 -1.67 21.77 17.46
C TYR A 393 -1.54 23.28 17.62
N ALA A 394 -0.55 23.72 18.41
CA ALA A 394 -0.28 25.14 18.61
C ALA A 394 0.94 25.58 17.79
N PRO A 395 0.78 26.35 16.70
CA PRO A 395 1.90 26.94 15.97
C PRO A 395 2.58 28.06 16.80
N SER A 396 1.85 28.66 17.73
CA SER A 396 2.34 29.62 18.71
C SER A 396 1.64 29.41 20.04
N HIS A 397 2.25 29.84 21.14
CA HIS A 397 1.74 29.63 22.49
C HIS A 397 0.26 30.04 22.62
N GLY A 398 -0.57 29.10 23.05
CA GLY A 398 -1.99 29.33 23.37
C GLY A 398 -2.96 29.39 22.18
N LYS A 399 -2.48 29.31 20.92
CA LYS A 399 -3.35 29.33 19.74
C LYS A 399 -3.38 27.97 19.07
N TYR A 400 -4.46 27.22 19.28
CA TYR A 400 -4.68 25.90 18.69
C TYR A 400 -5.41 26.00 17.35
N ILE A 401 -4.92 25.27 16.34
CA ILE A 401 -5.56 25.13 15.04
C ILE A 401 -5.77 23.65 14.73
N SER A 402 -6.84 23.32 14.00
CA SER A 402 -7.15 21.94 13.59
C SER A 402 -6.12 21.42 12.58
N GLU A 403 -5.68 20.18 12.77
CA GLU A 403 -4.79 19.49 11.82
C GLU A 403 -5.54 18.74 10.72
N ASN A 404 -6.87 18.76 10.68
CA ASN A 404 -7.65 17.85 9.85
C ASN A 404 -7.19 16.39 10.04
N TYR A 405 -7.03 16.01 11.30
CA TYR A 405 -6.65 14.67 11.71
C TYR A 405 -7.55 14.21 12.84
N ARG A 406 -8.03 12.97 12.74
CA ARG A 406 -8.97 12.37 13.69
C ARG A 406 -8.58 10.95 14.01
N LEU A 407 -8.83 10.52 15.24
CA LEU A 407 -8.67 9.15 15.71
C LEU A 407 -10.04 8.62 16.16
N MET A 408 -10.51 7.53 15.58
CA MET A 408 -11.63 6.76 16.09
C MET A 408 -11.19 5.94 17.29
N VAL A 409 -11.98 5.98 18.37
CA VAL A 409 -11.67 5.21 19.57
C VAL A 409 -12.42 3.88 19.55
N TYR A 410 -11.70 2.80 19.81
CA TYR A 410 -12.25 1.47 20.07
C TYR A 410 -11.58 0.81 21.29
N ASP A 411 -12.23 -0.20 21.87
CA ASP A 411 -11.73 -0.85 23.09
C ASP A 411 -10.37 -1.51 22.87
N LYS A 412 -9.45 -1.29 23.80
CA LYS A 412 -8.05 -1.76 23.78
C LYS A 412 -7.18 -1.15 22.68
N GLN A 413 -7.62 -0.07 22.06
CA GLN A 413 -6.78 0.67 21.13
C GLN A 413 -5.63 1.36 21.86
N THR A 414 -4.49 1.43 21.21
CA THR A 414 -3.29 2.05 21.76
C THR A 414 -3.06 3.45 21.18
N LEU A 415 -2.73 4.41 22.05
CA LEU A 415 -2.24 5.73 21.68
C LEU A 415 -0.71 5.72 21.63
N TYR A 416 -0.12 6.27 20.58
CA TYR A 416 1.32 6.36 20.38
C TYR A 416 1.84 7.79 20.42
N LYS A 417 3.18 7.96 20.49
CA LYS A 417 3.81 9.29 20.58
C LYS A 417 3.46 10.19 19.38
N TRP A 418 3.37 9.64 18.17
CA TRP A 418 2.95 10.41 16.98
C TRP A 418 1.51 10.90 17.02
N HIS A 419 0.65 10.38 17.90
CA HIS A 419 -0.66 10.96 18.17
C HIS A 419 -0.59 12.12 19.16
N SER A 420 0.37 12.12 20.07
CA SER A 420 0.52 13.16 21.09
C SER A 420 1.36 14.36 20.65
N ASN A 421 2.19 14.19 19.63
CA ASN A 421 3.10 15.23 19.14
C ASN A 421 3.24 15.17 17.61
N ASN A 422 3.00 16.27 16.91
CA ASN A 422 3.00 16.34 15.46
C ASN A 422 4.41 16.37 14.82
N LEU A 423 5.45 16.58 15.62
CA LEU A 423 6.84 16.49 15.16
C LEU A 423 7.38 15.06 15.17
N VAL A 424 6.66 14.11 15.77
CA VAL A 424 7.01 12.71 15.75
C VAL A 424 6.33 12.04 14.55
N PRO A 425 7.08 11.60 13.54
CA PRO A 425 6.49 10.99 12.35
C PRO A 425 6.04 9.55 12.62
N CYS A 426 4.97 9.10 11.96
CA CYS A 426 4.55 7.69 11.93
C CYS A 426 5.19 6.97 10.73
N ASN A 427 6.51 6.84 10.71
CA ASN A 427 7.24 6.19 9.61
C ASN A 427 8.54 5.52 10.09
N GLU A 428 9.46 5.22 9.15
CA GLU A 428 10.75 4.59 9.43
C GLU A 428 11.66 5.40 10.36
N LYS A 429 11.47 6.72 10.45
CA LYS A 429 12.27 7.61 11.30
C LYS A 429 11.82 7.62 12.76
N THR A 430 10.67 7.02 13.07
CA THR A 430 10.17 6.90 14.45
C THR A 430 11.16 6.09 15.27
N SER A 431 11.65 6.66 16.38
CA SER A 431 12.57 5.98 17.28
C SER A 431 11.93 4.75 17.93
N ILE A 432 12.75 3.82 18.43
CA ILE A 432 12.26 2.64 19.16
C ILE A 432 11.45 3.06 20.39
N GLU A 433 11.87 4.13 21.06
CA GLU A 433 11.16 4.66 22.24
C GLU A 433 9.80 5.26 21.85
N ASP A 434 9.72 6.02 20.77
CA ASP A 434 8.48 6.64 20.31
C ASP A 434 7.46 5.63 19.72
N LYS A 435 7.91 4.41 19.42
CA LYS A 435 7.03 3.29 19.02
C LYS A 435 6.35 2.62 20.22
N LYS A 436 6.74 2.95 21.44
CA LYS A 436 6.10 2.39 22.63
C LYS A 436 4.76 3.09 22.91
N PRO A 437 3.75 2.35 23.41
CA PRO A 437 2.47 2.91 23.78
C PRO A 437 2.59 4.07 24.80
N VAL A 438 1.88 5.15 24.58
CA VAL A 438 1.82 6.29 25.51
C VAL A 438 0.47 6.41 26.22
N GLY A 439 -0.56 5.71 25.74
CA GLY A 439 -1.88 5.60 26.34
C GLY A 439 -2.68 4.45 25.78
N ASP A 440 -3.76 4.08 26.45
CA ASP A 440 -4.70 3.04 26.02
C ASP A 440 -6.14 3.51 26.21
N PHE A 441 -7.01 3.10 25.29
CA PHE A 441 -8.45 3.37 25.36
C PHE A 441 -9.21 2.15 25.84
N HIS A 442 -10.17 2.37 26.74
CA HIS A 442 -11.04 1.30 27.25
C HIS A 442 -12.48 1.77 27.39
N PHE A 443 -13.41 0.84 27.18
CA PHE A 443 -14.80 1.03 27.58
C PHE A 443 -15.00 0.38 28.94
N PHE A 444 -15.24 1.21 29.98
CA PHE A 444 -15.32 0.75 31.36
C PHE A 444 -16.48 1.42 32.07
N ASN A 445 -17.31 0.64 32.78
CA ASN A 445 -18.48 1.11 33.53
C ASN A 445 -19.40 2.04 32.72
N GLY A 446 -19.67 1.71 31.46
CA GLY A 446 -20.56 2.46 30.60
C GLY A 446 -19.97 3.75 29.99
N GLN A 447 -18.69 4.00 30.18
CA GLN A 447 -18.02 5.17 29.63
C GLN A 447 -16.67 4.82 28.96
N TRP A 448 -16.28 5.62 27.98
CA TRP A 448 -14.95 5.57 27.38
C TRP A 448 -13.94 6.31 28.23
N ILE A 449 -12.76 5.74 28.40
CA ILE A 449 -11.65 6.32 29.15
C ILE A 449 -10.36 6.26 28.32
N LEU A 450 -9.49 7.25 28.52
CA LEU A 450 -8.09 7.23 28.08
C LEU A 450 -7.20 7.09 29.32
N ILE A 451 -6.40 6.03 29.38
CA ILE A 451 -5.41 5.78 30.44
C ILE A 451 -4.08 6.35 29.98
N ASN A 452 -3.48 7.21 30.79
CA ASN A 452 -2.15 7.73 30.56
C ASN A 452 -1.08 6.68 30.92
N ARG A 453 -0.29 6.21 29.96
CA ARG A 453 0.79 5.24 30.20
C ARG A 453 2.17 5.89 30.37
N ARG A 454 2.46 6.99 29.61
CA ARG A 454 3.80 7.54 29.52
C ARG A 454 3.88 9.04 29.23
N LEU A 455 2.79 9.77 29.24
CA LEU A 455 2.76 11.20 28.96
C LEU A 455 2.93 11.99 30.27
N PRO A 456 4.11 12.55 30.56
CA PRO A 456 4.35 13.23 31.84
C PRO A 456 3.55 14.53 31.99
N ASP A 457 3.27 15.19 30.87
CA ASP A 457 2.61 16.50 30.83
C ASP A 457 1.14 16.45 30.42
N MET A 458 0.53 15.25 30.41
CA MET A 458 -0.87 15.10 30.05
C MET A 458 -1.77 15.91 31.00
N TYR A 459 -2.70 16.69 30.44
CA TYR A 459 -3.49 17.63 31.21
C TYR A 459 -4.93 17.70 30.70
N ASP A 460 -5.88 17.59 31.61
CA ASP A 460 -7.29 17.84 31.35
C ASP A 460 -7.53 19.36 31.32
N ALA A 461 -7.67 19.93 30.13
CA ALA A 461 -7.88 21.37 29.97
C ALA A 461 -9.31 21.80 30.35
N THR A 462 -10.27 20.87 30.36
CA THR A 462 -11.67 21.13 30.79
C THR A 462 -11.74 21.25 32.29
N ASP A 463 -11.23 20.27 33.04
CA ASP A 463 -11.27 20.25 34.52
C ASP A 463 -10.06 20.95 35.16
N LYS A 464 -9.13 21.47 34.34
CA LYS A 464 -7.92 22.19 34.75
C LYS A 464 -7.04 21.40 35.73
N LYS A 465 -6.81 20.11 35.47
CA LYS A 465 -6.02 19.23 36.34
C LYS A 465 -5.04 18.36 35.57
N PRO A 466 -3.87 18.03 36.13
CA PRO A 466 -2.95 17.08 35.52
C PRO A 466 -3.53 15.68 35.52
N ILE A 467 -3.12 14.87 34.51
CA ILE A 467 -3.45 13.45 34.41
C ILE A 467 -2.14 12.67 34.52
N GLY A 468 -1.83 12.22 35.74
CA GLY A 468 -0.58 11.48 36.01
C GLY A 468 -0.48 10.14 35.29
N ILE A 469 0.74 9.62 35.18
CA ILE A 469 0.97 8.27 34.64
C ILE A 469 0.22 7.24 35.48
N GLY A 470 -0.50 6.32 34.82
CA GLY A 470 -1.39 5.34 35.46
C GLY A 470 -2.81 5.86 35.76
N GLN A 471 -3.04 7.16 35.66
CA GLN A 471 -4.39 7.73 35.82
C GLN A 471 -5.17 7.70 34.50
N TYR A 472 -6.46 7.89 34.58
CA TYR A 472 -7.35 7.94 33.42
C TYR A 472 -8.19 9.20 33.37
N VAL A 473 -8.68 9.53 32.19
CA VAL A 473 -9.63 10.62 31.95
C VAL A 473 -10.82 10.07 31.14
N PRO A 474 -12.09 10.38 31.53
CA PRO A 474 -13.25 10.03 30.74
C PRO A 474 -13.29 10.81 29.42
N LEU A 475 -13.70 10.16 28.35
CA LEU A 475 -13.92 10.78 27.05
C LEU A 475 -15.37 11.27 26.95
N ALA A 476 -15.64 12.45 27.49
CA ALA A 476 -16.95 13.10 27.42
C ALA A 476 -17.02 14.07 26.24
N GLU A 477 -18.25 14.34 25.76
CA GLU A 477 -18.49 15.31 24.69
C GLU A 477 -17.85 16.67 24.99
N GLY A 478 -17.09 17.20 24.04
CA GLY A 478 -16.43 18.50 24.14
C GLY A 478 -15.22 18.56 25.09
N ARG A 479 -14.86 17.44 25.77
CA ARG A 479 -13.69 17.41 26.66
C ARG A 479 -12.41 17.69 25.90
N GLN A 480 -11.59 18.57 26.45
CA GLN A 480 -10.31 18.97 25.89
C GLN A 480 -9.17 18.38 26.73
N ILE A 481 -8.27 17.65 26.08
CA ILE A 481 -7.14 16.99 26.73
C ILE A 481 -5.87 17.38 25.99
N LEU A 482 -4.96 18.03 26.70
CA LEU A 482 -3.62 18.31 26.20
C LEU A 482 -2.75 17.07 26.42
N LEU A 483 -2.26 16.48 25.35
CA LEU A 483 -1.47 15.25 25.41
C LEU A 483 0.02 15.50 25.70
N ASP A 484 0.56 16.64 25.22
CA ASP A 484 1.97 17.03 25.38
C ASP A 484 2.05 18.56 25.42
N LYS A 485 2.80 19.12 26.39
CA LYS A 485 3.04 20.59 26.53
C LYS A 485 4.23 21.08 25.75
N GLY A 486 5.06 20.16 25.24
CA GLY A 486 6.25 20.50 24.48
C GLY A 486 5.96 21.05 23.09
N GLN A 487 7.00 21.45 22.39
CA GLN A 487 6.89 21.85 20.98
C GLN A 487 6.26 20.73 20.14
N GLY A 488 5.26 21.06 19.33
CA GLY A 488 4.52 20.09 18.53
C GLY A 488 3.47 19.29 19.31
N GLY A 489 3.32 19.56 20.60
CA GLY A 489 2.32 18.89 21.44
C GLY A 489 0.89 19.14 20.97
N ARG A 490 0.07 18.10 21.06
CA ARG A 490 -1.32 18.13 20.58
C ARG A 490 -2.33 18.27 21.69
N LEU A 491 -3.35 19.06 21.42
CA LEU A 491 -4.62 19.09 22.13
C LEU A 491 -5.62 18.21 21.36
N ILE A 492 -6.37 17.39 22.08
CA ILE A 492 -7.53 16.67 21.52
C ILE A 492 -8.82 17.25 22.05
N VAL A 493 -9.82 17.33 21.17
CA VAL A 493 -11.21 17.64 21.53
C VAL A 493 -12.04 16.41 21.24
N VAL A 494 -12.70 15.90 22.26
CA VAL A 494 -13.54 14.70 22.17
C VAL A 494 -14.89 15.06 21.54
N GLN A 495 -15.29 14.30 20.55
CA GLN A 495 -16.63 14.31 19.97
C GLN A 495 -17.26 12.94 20.17
N LEU A 496 -18.49 12.89 20.68
CA LEU A 496 -19.24 11.64 20.83
C LEU A 496 -20.31 11.52 19.74
N VAL A 497 -20.15 10.55 18.85
CA VAL A 497 -21.21 10.18 17.93
C VAL A 497 -22.14 9.20 18.63
N LYS A 498 -23.43 9.52 18.67
CA LYS A 498 -24.49 8.67 19.22
C LYS A 498 -25.23 8.02 18.06
N SER A 499 -25.40 6.72 18.10
CA SER A 499 -26.25 5.95 17.18
C SER A 499 -27.68 5.90 17.67
#